data_290be58c9db958c82ce6f61a35cdc933
#
_entry.id   290be58c9db958c82ce6f61a35cdc933
#
_cell.length_a   1.000
_cell.length_b   1.000
_cell.length_c   1.000
_cell.angle_alpha   90.00
_cell.angle_beta   90.00
_cell.angle_gamma   90.00
#
_symmetry.space_group_name_H-M   'P 1'
#
loop_
_entity.id
_entity.type
_entity.pdbx_description
1 polymer ?
#
loop_
_entity_poly.entity_id
_entity_poly.type
_entity_poly.pdbx_seq_one_letter_code
_entity_poly.pdbx_strand_id
1 'polypeptide(L)'
;MDFNLKIALAGEGGQGVQAAAEIITEASYRAGFQALYIPNFGVEQRGGVSVAFVQISREPVSAPKFTTGDIVVALSTRAVERVRQYVGEKTLLVYEGGLEDDVRRVYGEKQRRLAVPALFIAQEEMHPRVFNVIILGVLVGITGFLKVEDVQQALERQLGHKFAQDPNLRELNYRALARGYDIGRQKQGVSSKRTNV
;
A
#
# COMPACT_ATOMS: atom_id res chain seq x y z
N MET A 1 6.52 22.97 4.56
CA MET A 1 7.21 21.66 4.39
C MET A 1 6.71 21.06 3.09
N ASP A 2 7.62 20.78 2.19
CA ASP A 2 7.29 20.18 0.90
C ASP A 2 6.84 18.73 1.13
N PHE A 3 5.55 18.47 0.84
CA PHE A 3 5.02 17.12 0.90
C PHE A 3 5.56 16.31 -0.28
N ASN A 4 6.30 15.28 0.01
CA ASN A 4 6.84 14.34 -0.99
C ASN A 4 6.84 12.94 -0.36
N LEU A 5 6.03 12.04 -0.90
CA LEU A 5 5.84 10.69 -0.39
C LEU A 5 6.25 9.66 -1.46
N LYS A 6 7.12 8.73 -1.09
CA LYS A 6 7.65 7.68 -1.94
C LYS A 6 7.23 6.32 -1.40
N ILE A 7 6.46 5.58 -2.18
CA ILE A 7 5.95 4.26 -1.79
C ILE A 7 6.42 3.21 -2.80
N ALA A 8 7.02 2.13 -2.33
CA ALA A 8 7.26 0.94 -3.12
C ALA A 8 6.34 -0.19 -2.63
N LEU A 9 5.54 -0.77 -3.51
CA LEU A 9 4.68 -1.91 -3.19
C LEU A 9 5.19 -3.13 -3.96
N ALA A 10 5.36 -4.25 -3.29
CA ALA A 10 5.79 -5.49 -3.92
C ALA A 10 4.95 -6.69 -3.48
N GLY A 11 4.71 -7.57 -4.43
CA GLY A 11 3.97 -8.81 -4.22
C GLY A 11 4.02 -9.71 -5.45
N GLU A 12 3.50 -10.89 -5.30
CA GLU A 12 3.41 -11.87 -6.38
C GLU A 12 2.14 -11.68 -7.22
N GLY A 13 2.11 -12.35 -8.35
CA GLY A 13 0.97 -12.31 -9.27
C GLY A 13 -0.34 -12.68 -8.56
N GLY A 14 -1.39 -11.89 -8.78
CA GLY A 14 -2.70 -12.06 -8.14
C GLY A 14 -2.90 -11.28 -6.85
N GLN A 15 -1.85 -10.73 -6.22
CA GLN A 15 -1.97 -9.95 -4.98
C GLN A 15 -2.41 -8.49 -5.20
N GLY A 16 -2.62 -8.06 -6.44
CA GLY A 16 -3.21 -6.76 -6.77
C GLY A 16 -2.34 -5.53 -6.47
N VAL A 17 -1.01 -5.70 -6.42
CA VAL A 17 -0.03 -4.64 -6.16
C VAL A 17 -0.20 -3.46 -7.11
N GLN A 18 -0.28 -3.76 -8.41
CA GLN A 18 -0.38 -2.73 -9.44
C GLN A 18 -1.71 -1.97 -9.33
N ALA A 19 -2.81 -2.69 -9.10
CA ALA A 19 -4.13 -2.07 -8.92
C ALA A 19 -4.16 -1.13 -7.70
N ALA A 20 -3.58 -1.54 -6.56
CA ALA A 20 -3.51 -0.68 -5.38
C ALA A 20 -2.68 0.59 -5.65
N ALA A 21 -1.55 0.46 -6.37
CA ALA A 21 -0.71 1.58 -6.76
C ALA A 21 -1.42 2.55 -7.73
N GLU A 22 -2.15 2.03 -8.71
CA GLU A 22 -2.94 2.84 -9.63
C GLU A 22 -4.03 3.62 -8.91
N ILE A 23 -4.78 2.96 -8.00
CA ILE A 23 -5.88 3.59 -7.26
C ILE A 23 -5.36 4.72 -6.38
N ILE A 24 -4.27 4.50 -5.61
CA ILE A 24 -3.74 5.56 -4.73
C ILE A 24 -3.17 6.73 -5.55
N THR A 25 -2.58 6.45 -6.71
CA THR A 25 -2.06 7.48 -7.62
C THR A 25 -3.20 8.32 -8.20
N GLU A 26 -4.26 7.69 -8.70
CA GLU A 26 -5.45 8.34 -9.23
C GLU A 26 -6.15 9.20 -8.16
N ALA A 27 -6.35 8.65 -6.95
CA ALA A 27 -6.93 9.37 -5.83
C ALA A 27 -6.09 10.61 -5.46
N SER A 28 -4.77 10.46 -5.41
CA SER A 28 -3.84 11.55 -5.10
C SER A 28 -3.88 12.67 -6.15
N TYR A 29 -3.85 12.30 -7.43
CA TYR A 29 -3.93 13.27 -8.53
C TYR A 29 -5.23 14.08 -8.46
N ARG A 30 -6.35 13.45 -8.18
CA ARG A 30 -7.65 14.15 -8.06
C ARG A 30 -7.77 14.98 -6.80
N ALA A 31 -7.07 14.64 -5.75
CA ALA A 31 -6.95 15.44 -4.54
C ALA A 31 -6.00 16.67 -4.73
N GLY A 32 -5.49 16.90 -5.94
CA GLY A 32 -4.67 18.06 -6.30
C GLY A 32 -3.17 17.87 -6.09
N PHE A 33 -2.69 16.64 -5.91
CA PHE A 33 -1.26 16.34 -5.85
C PHE A 33 -0.70 16.00 -7.23
N GLN A 34 0.59 16.21 -7.42
CA GLN A 34 1.35 15.58 -8.47
C GLN A 34 1.57 14.11 -8.09
N ALA A 35 1.21 13.19 -8.96
CA ALA A 35 1.29 11.77 -8.65
C ALA A 35 1.88 11.00 -9.84
N LEU A 36 2.84 10.13 -9.58
CA LEU A 36 3.52 9.30 -10.57
C LEU A 36 3.48 7.85 -10.13
N TYR A 37 3.03 6.99 -11.02
CA TYR A 37 3.07 5.54 -10.86
C TYR A 37 3.94 4.90 -11.93
N ILE A 38 4.84 4.01 -11.52
CA ILE A 38 5.70 3.25 -12.42
C ILE A 38 5.61 1.76 -12.07
N PRO A 39 5.02 0.94 -12.95
CA PRO A 39 5.04 -0.50 -12.80
C PRO A 39 6.42 -1.07 -13.11
N ASN A 40 6.84 -2.07 -12.34
CA ASN A 40 8.02 -2.87 -12.60
C ASN A 40 7.65 -4.34 -12.46
N PHE A 41 7.44 -4.98 -13.61
CA PHE A 41 7.16 -6.40 -13.67
C PHE A 41 8.47 -7.19 -13.61
N GLY A 42 8.48 -8.27 -12.84
CA GLY A 42 9.60 -9.22 -12.86
C GLY A 42 9.79 -9.83 -14.25
N VAL A 43 11.01 -10.21 -14.59
CA VAL A 43 11.34 -10.89 -15.87
C VAL A 43 10.75 -12.30 -15.96
N GLU A 44 10.22 -12.82 -14.87
CA GLU A 44 9.59 -14.13 -14.80
C GLU A 44 8.19 -14.06 -15.45
N GLN A 45 7.94 -14.89 -16.45
CA GLN A 45 6.69 -14.90 -17.22
C GLN A 45 5.45 -15.27 -16.40
N ARG A 46 5.59 -16.00 -15.28
CA ARG A 46 4.51 -16.33 -14.34
C ARG A 46 5.06 -16.42 -12.90
N GLY A 47 4.32 -15.88 -11.94
CA GLY A 47 4.64 -16.02 -10.52
C GLY A 47 5.80 -15.16 -10.02
N GLY A 48 6.31 -14.23 -10.82
CA GLY A 48 7.35 -13.29 -10.43
C GLY A 48 6.86 -12.23 -9.46
N VAL A 49 7.79 -11.62 -8.71
CA VAL A 49 7.51 -10.47 -7.87
C VAL A 49 7.40 -9.23 -8.73
N SER A 50 6.23 -8.59 -8.73
CA SER A 50 6.05 -7.27 -9.30
C SER A 50 6.28 -6.19 -8.25
N VAL A 51 6.82 -5.06 -8.67
CA VAL A 51 7.01 -3.88 -7.82
C VAL A 51 6.29 -2.69 -8.47
N ALA A 52 5.54 -1.95 -7.68
CA ALA A 52 4.95 -0.68 -8.10
C ALA A 52 5.63 0.46 -7.33
N PHE A 53 6.08 1.47 -8.04
CA PHE A 53 6.62 2.69 -7.46
C PHE A 53 5.58 3.80 -7.57
N VAL A 54 5.25 4.44 -6.46
CA VAL A 54 4.35 5.58 -6.40
C VAL A 54 5.08 6.75 -5.77
N GLN A 55 5.01 7.90 -6.40
CA GLN A 55 5.50 9.16 -5.85
C GLN A 55 4.36 10.18 -5.85
N ILE A 56 4.16 10.84 -4.73
CA ILE A 56 3.09 11.81 -4.52
C ILE A 56 3.71 13.07 -3.92
N SER A 57 3.50 14.22 -4.58
CA SER A 57 4.13 15.48 -4.19
C SER A 57 3.19 16.66 -4.44
N ARG A 58 3.43 17.78 -3.80
CA ARG A 58 2.81 19.05 -4.19
C ARG A 58 3.51 19.71 -5.37
N GLU A 59 4.80 19.43 -5.54
CA GLU A 59 5.63 19.92 -6.63
C GLU A 59 5.79 18.86 -7.72
N PRO A 60 6.17 19.22 -8.94
CA PRO A 60 6.43 18.29 -10.02
C PRO A 60 7.46 17.22 -9.63
N VAL A 61 7.15 15.97 -9.90
CA VAL A 61 8.06 14.84 -9.65
C VAL A 61 9.18 14.84 -10.65
N SER A 62 10.39 15.16 -10.21
CA SER A 62 11.57 15.34 -11.10
C SER A 62 12.30 14.05 -11.45
N ALA A 63 12.15 12.98 -10.63
CA ALA A 63 12.83 11.71 -10.85
C ALA A 63 11.83 10.55 -10.87
N PRO A 64 11.84 9.72 -11.93
CA PRO A 64 10.84 8.65 -12.08
C PRO A 64 11.00 7.51 -11.07
N LYS A 65 12.19 7.29 -10.55
CA LYS A 65 12.49 6.26 -9.56
C LYS A 65 13.26 6.84 -8.37
N PHE A 66 13.07 6.23 -7.22
CA PHE A 66 13.80 6.54 -5.99
C PHE A 66 14.60 5.31 -5.54
N THR A 67 15.66 5.54 -4.78
CA THR A 67 16.51 4.50 -4.18
C THR A 67 15.98 4.06 -2.80
N THR A 68 15.29 4.95 -2.09
CA THR A 68 14.75 4.70 -0.77
C THR A 68 13.32 5.21 -0.67
N GLY A 69 12.41 4.34 -0.24
CA GLY A 69 11.00 4.69 -0.02
C GLY A 69 10.76 5.20 1.41
N ASP A 70 9.77 6.07 1.56
CA ASP A 70 9.24 6.45 2.88
C ASP A 70 8.40 5.30 3.46
N ILE A 71 7.63 4.63 2.59
CA ILE A 71 6.88 3.42 2.90
C ILE A 71 7.25 2.35 1.87
N VAL A 72 7.56 1.15 2.36
CA VAL A 72 7.79 -0.03 1.53
C VAL A 72 6.83 -1.12 1.96
N VAL A 73 6.12 -1.71 0.99
CA VAL A 73 5.13 -2.76 1.24
C VAL A 73 5.61 -4.08 0.66
N ALA A 74 5.59 -5.15 1.48
CA ALA A 74 5.94 -6.50 1.07
C ALA A 74 4.79 -7.47 1.38
N LEU A 75 4.24 -8.13 0.34
CA LEU A 75 3.04 -8.95 0.45
C LEU A 75 3.32 -10.46 0.32
N SER A 76 4.58 -10.86 0.07
CA SER A 76 5.00 -12.25 0.03
C SER A 76 6.45 -12.41 0.51
N THR A 77 6.88 -13.63 0.85
CA THR A 77 8.26 -13.93 1.24
C THR A 77 9.28 -13.44 0.21
N ARG A 78 9.02 -13.68 -1.07
CA ARG A 78 9.90 -13.22 -2.16
C ARG A 78 9.88 -11.70 -2.31
N ALA A 79 8.75 -11.05 -2.02
CA ALA A 79 8.64 -9.59 -2.02
C ALA A 79 9.47 -8.96 -0.89
N VAL A 80 9.55 -9.59 0.30
CA VAL A 80 10.39 -9.13 1.42
C VAL A 80 11.85 -8.97 0.99
N GLU A 81 12.40 -9.97 0.31
CA GLU A 81 13.76 -9.90 -0.24
C GLU A 81 13.89 -8.88 -1.37
N ARG A 82 12.90 -8.87 -2.29
CA ARG A 82 12.93 -8.03 -3.51
C ARG A 82 12.98 -6.53 -3.20
N VAL A 83 12.29 -6.10 -2.14
CA VAL A 83 12.21 -4.67 -1.78
C VAL A 83 13.33 -4.20 -0.85
N ARG A 84 14.21 -5.08 -0.40
CA ARG A 84 15.28 -4.75 0.54
C ARG A 84 16.10 -3.53 0.13
N GLN A 85 16.39 -3.39 -1.15
CA GLN A 85 17.16 -2.27 -1.68
C GLN A 85 16.46 -0.90 -1.56
N TYR A 86 15.15 -0.88 -1.31
CA TYR A 86 14.36 0.35 -1.17
C TYR A 86 14.07 0.72 0.29
N VAL A 87 14.52 -0.12 1.24
CA VAL A 87 14.32 0.09 2.68
C VAL A 87 15.53 0.78 3.26
N GLY A 88 15.34 1.98 3.79
CA GLY A 88 16.33 2.74 4.53
C GLY A 88 15.97 2.84 6.02
N GLU A 89 16.83 3.48 6.80
CA GLU A 89 16.69 3.60 8.25
C GLU A 89 15.35 4.24 8.68
N LYS A 90 14.86 5.23 7.92
CA LYS A 90 13.61 5.94 8.22
C LYS A 90 12.38 5.31 7.58
N THR A 91 12.55 4.33 6.69
CA THR A 91 11.47 3.66 5.98
C THR A 91 10.53 2.95 6.95
N LEU A 92 9.22 3.11 6.75
CA LEU A 92 8.23 2.23 7.37
C LEU A 92 8.01 1.02 6.47
N LEU A 93 8.39 -0.16 6.95
CA LEU A 93 8.10 -1.42 6.26
C LEU A 93 6.71 -1.91 6.68
N VAL A 94 5.78 -1.98 5.73
CA VAL A 94 4.44 -2.56 5.87
C VAL A 94 4.46 -3.94 5.23
N TYR A 95 3.96 -4.95 5.90
CA TYR A 95 4.01 -6.32 5.36
C TYR A 95 2.79 -7.15 5.79
N GLU A 96 2.51 -8.19 5.02
CA GLU A 96 1.49 -9.17 5.37
C GLU A 96 1.88 -9.90 6.67
N GLY A 97 0.93 -10.02 7.61
CA GLY A 97 1.21 -10.45 8.99
C GLY A 97 1.85 -11.83 9.12
N GLY A 98 1.60 -12.73 8.18
CA GLY A 98 2.22 -14.05 8.13
C GLY A 98 3.72 -14.05 7.78
N LEU A 99 4.31 -12.88 7.45
CA LEU A 99 5.72 -12.76 7.02
C LEU A 99 6.66 -12.26 8.12
N GLU A 100 6.23 -12.25 9.38
CA GLU A 100 7.03 -11.72 10.51
C GLU A 100 8.43 -12.31 10.57
N ASP A 101 8.56 -13.64 10.44
CA ASP A 101 9.85 -14.33 10.52
C ASP A 101 10.77 -13.98 9.34
N ASP A 102 10.21 -13.87 8.12
CA ASP A 102 10.95 -13.43 6.94
C ASP A 102 11.45 -12.00 7.10
N VAL A 103 10.58 -11.10 7.57
CA VAL A 103 10.92 -9.69 7.80
C VAL A 103 12.01 -9.56 8.88
N ARG A 104 11.88 -10.31 9.98
CA ARG A 104 12.88 -10.31 11.05
C ARG A 104 14.23 -10.82 10.56
N ARG A 105 14.24 -11.86 9.77
CA ARG A 105 15.45 -12.43 9.17
C ARG A 105 16.17 -11.46 8.24
N VAL A 106 15.41 -10.72 7.40
CA VAL A 106 15.99 -9.85 6.35
C VAL A 106 16.38 -8.45 6.90
N TYR A 107 15.58 -7.88 7.81
CA TYR A 107 15.72 -6.49 8.27
C TYR A 107 16.13 -6.35 9.73
N GLY A 108 16.08 -7.43 10.51
CA GLY A 108 16.37 -7.41 11.96
C GLY A 108 15.27 -6.72 12.77
N GLU A 109 15.56 -6.51 14.07
CA GLU A 109 14.56 -5.99 15.03
C GLU A 109 14.38 -4.46 14.98
N LYS A 110 15.40 -3.73 14.54
CA LYS A 110 15.41 -2.26 14.61
C LYS A 110 14.59 -1.57 13.54
N GLN A 111 14.24 -2.28 12.46
CA GLN A 111 13.48 -1.71 11.35
C GLN A 111 12.09 -1.26 11.81
N ARG A 112 11.72 -0.01 11.50
CA ARG A 112 10.35 0.47 11.69
C ARG A 112 9.41 -0.36 10.81
N ARG A 113 8.45 -1.03 11.43
CA ARG A 113 7.61 -1.99 10.72
C ARG A 113 6.17 -2.03 11.22
N LEU A 114 5.27 -2.47 10.35
CA LEU A 114 3.86 -2.70 10.61
C LEU A 114 3.42 -4.00 9.95
N ALA A 115 3.14 -5.01 10.76
CA ALA A 115 2.45 -6.21 10.32
C ALA A 115 0.97 -5.90 10.11
N VAL A 116 0.42 -6.34 8.98
CA VAL A 116 -1.00 -6.18 8.63
C VAL A 116 -1.56 -7.57 8.36
N PRO A 117 -2.51 -8.09 9.15
CA PRO A 117 -3.11 -9.40 8.93
C PRO A 117 -4.13 -9.35 7.77
N ALA A 118 -3.71 -8.81 6.62
CA ALA A 118 -4.61 -8.51 5.52
C ALA A 118 -5.19 -9.77 4.86
N LEU A 119 -4.38 -10.84 4.78
CA LEU A 119 -4.82 -12.12 4.23
C LEU A 119 -5.89 -12.75 5.15
N PHE A 120 -5.62 -12.76 6.45
CA PHE A 120 -6.56 -13.25 7.45
C PHE A 120 -7.90 -12.48 7.38
N ILE A 121 -7.85 -11.15 7.40
CA ILE A 121 -9.05 -10.30 7.31
C ILE A 121 -9.81 -10.56 6.01
N ALA A 122 -9.10 -10.68 4.88
CA ALA A 122 -9.75 -10.94 3.61
C ALA A 122 -10.43 -12.31 3.57
N GLN A 123 -9.81 -13.35 4.13
CA GLN A 123 -10.34 -14.71 4.11
C GLN A 123 -11.48 -14.94 5.12
N GLU A 124 -11.34 -14.43 6.35
CA GLU A 124 -12.26 -14.73 7.45
C GLU A 124 -13.38 -13.69 7.59
N GLU A 125 -13.12 -12.42 7.31
CA GLU A 125 -14.10 -11.36 7.51
C GLU A 125 -14.80 -10.92 6.22
N MET A 126 -14.22 -11.23 5.03
CA MET A 126 -14.67 -10.66 3.76
C MET A 126 -14.57 -11.63 2.58
N HIS A 127 -13.66 -11.35 1.64
CA HIS A 127 -13.38 -12.17 0.47
C HIS A 127 -11.91 -11.99 0.04
N PRO A 128 -11.18 -13.06 -0.37
CA PRO A 128 -9.76 -12.97 -0.76
C PRO A 128 -9.44 -11.92 -1.83
N ARG A 129 -10.38 -11.60 -2.70
CA ARG A 129 -10.19 -10.60 -3.77
C ARG A 129 -9.97 -9.16 -3.29
N VAL A 130 -10.31 -8.84 -2.03
CA VAL A 130 -10.16 -7.48 -1.49
C VAL A 130 -8.88 -7.28 -0.67
N PHE A 131 -8.00 -8.26 -0.65
CA PHE A 131 -6.72 -8.22 0.04
C PHE A 131 -5.92 -6.93 -0.24
N ASN A 132 -5.76 -6.58 -1.51
CA ASN A 132 -5.06 -5.37 -1.93
C ASN A 132 -5.77 -4.07 -1.52
N VAL A 133 -7.10 -4.10 -1.39
CA VAL A 133 -7.88 -2.92 -0.96
C VAL A 133 -7.72 -2.69 0.55
N ILE A 134 -7.55 -3.76 1.35
CA ILE A 134 -7.18 -3.62 2.76
C ILE A 134 -5.81 -2.94 2.88
N ILE A 135 -4.81 -3.39 2.12
CA ILE A 135 -3.48 -2.77 2.10
C ILE A 135 -3.54 -1.30 1.65
N LEU A 136 -4.34 -1.01 0.62
CA LEU A 136 -4.59 0.37 0.18
C LEU A 136 -5.16 1.22 1.31
N GLY A 137 -6.16 0.73 2.05
CA GLY A 137 -6.72 1.38 3.22
C GLY A 137 -5.67 1.67 4.29
N VAL A 138 -4.79 0.69 4.58
CA VAL A 138 -3.68 0.86 5.54
C VAL A 138 -2.77 2.01 5.11
N LEU A 139 -2.39 2.10 3.83
CA LEU A 139 -1.55 3.18 3.32
C LEU A 139 -2.21 4.55 3.48
N VAL A 140 -3.49 4.65 3.18
CA VAL A 140 -4.28 5.89 3.36
C VAL A 140 -4.35 6.27 4.84
N GLY A 141 -4.60 5.31 5.73
CA GLY A 141 -4.65 5.53 7.17
C GLY A 141 -3.32 5.95 7.79
N ILE A 142 -2.19 5.35 7.36
CA ILE A 142 -0.85 5.71 7.83
C ILE A 142 -0.48 7.12 7.40
N THR A 143 -0.75 7.48 6.15
CA THR A 143 -0.27 8.73 5.55
C THR A 143 -1.16 9.92 5.88
N GLY A 144 -2.47 9.71 5.98
CA GLY A 144 -3.45 10.70 6.39
C GLY A 144 -3.61 11.91 5.44
N PHE A 145 -3.03 11.86 4.23
CA PHE A 145 -3.11 12.97 3.27
C PHE A 145 -4.32 12.87 2.34
N LEU A 146 -4.91 11.68 2.20
CA LEU A 146 -6.14 11.42 1.45
C LEU A 146 -7.31 11.16 2.38
N LYS A 147 -8.48 11.56 1.97
CA LYS A 147 -9.75 11.11 2.58
C LYS A 147 -10.13 9.75 2.01
N VAL A 148 -10.88 8.97 2.78
CA VAL A 148 -11.39 7.67 2.32
C VAL A 148 -12.28 7.82 1.09
N GLU A 149 -13.05 8.91 1.03
CA GLU A 149 -13.95 9.25 -0.07
C GLU A 149 -13.21 9.47 -1.40
N ASP A 150 -12.00 10.07 -1.37
CA ASP A 150 -11.17 10.28 -2.57
C ASP A 150 -10.77 8.92 -3.18
N VAL A 151 -10.43 7.96 -2.31
CA VAL A 151 -10.04 6.61 -2.72
C VAL A 151 -11.25 5.79 -3.18
N GLN A 152 -12.41 5.95 -2.54
CA GLN A 152 -13.67 5.34 -3.01
C GLN A 152 -14.02 5.81 -4.42
N GLN A 153 -13.87 7.09 -4.73
CA GLN A 153 -14.08 7.62 -6.07
C GLN A 153 -13.10 7.04 -7.09
N ALA A 154 -11.84 6.81 -6.72
CA ALA A 154 -10.87 6.16 -7.59
C ALA A 154 -11.22 4.67 -7.82
N LEU A 155 -11.69 3.97 -6.80
CA LEU A 155 -12.24 2.62 -6.92
C LEU A 155 -13.43 2.56 -7.88
N GLU A 156 -14.38 3.51 -7.79
CA GLU A 156 -15.52 3.59 -8.72
C GLU A 156 -15.08 3.75 -10.18
N ARG A 157 -14.04 4.55 -10.43
CA ARG A 157 -13.55 4.73 -11.81
C ARG A 157 -12.89 3.47 -12.35
N GLN A 158 -12.11 2.79 -11.53
CA GLN A 158 -11.36 1.62 -11.97
C GLN A 158 -12.23 0.36 -12.02
N LEU A 159 -13.15 0.21 -11.09
CA LEU A 159 -13.97 -1.00 -10.91
C LEU A 159 -15.46 -0.79 -11.17
N GLY A 160 -15.90 0.42 -11.52
CA GLY A 160 -17.31 0.77 -11.62
C GLY A 160 -18.11 -0.13 -12.56
N HIS A 161 -17.50 -0.58 -13.67
CA HIS A 161 -18.13 -1.54 -14.57
C HIS A 161 -18.40 -2.90 -13.89
N LYS A 162 -17.53 -3.35 -12.98
CA LYS A 162 -17.73 -4.57 -12.18
C LYS A 162 -18.74 -4.34 -11.07
N PHE A 163 -18.72 -3.16 -10.47
CA PHE A 163 -19.68 -2.76 -9.42
C PHE A 163 -21.10 -2.62 -9.96
N ALA A 164 -21.25 -2.23 -11.22
CA ALA A 164 -22.57 -2.21 -11.88
C ALA A 164 -23.12 -3.62 -12.13
N GLN A 165 -22.24 -4.60 -12.35
CA GLN A 165 -22.62 -6.00 -12.52
C GLN A 165 -22.88 -6.72 -11.19
N ASP A 166 -22.12 -6.34 -10.15
CA ASP A 166 -22.23 -6.92 -8.81
C ASP A 166 -22.14 -5.81 -7.74
N PRO A 167 -23.29 -5.26 -7.27
CA PRO A 167 -23.33 -4.25 -6.23
C PRO A 167 -22.69 -4.70 -4.90
N ASN A 168 -22.71 -5.99 -4.58
CA ASN A 168 -22.08 -6.51 -3.37
C ASN A 168 -20.56 -6.34 -3.41
N LEU A 169 -19.96 -6.38 -4.60
CA LEU A 169 -18.53 -6.15 -4.78
C LEU A 169 -18.14 -4.71 -4.40
N ARG A 170 -18.98 -3.72 -4.67
CA ARG A 170 -18.77 -2.32 -4.26
C ARG A 170 -18.70 -2.22 -2.74
N GLU A 171 -19.72 -2.71 -2.05
CA GLU A 171 -19.80 -2.67 -0.58
C GLU A 171 -18.61 -3.39 0.04
N LEU A 172 -18.25 -4.54 -0.48
CA LEU A 172 -17.11 -5.34 -0.03
C LEU A 172 -15.79 -4.56 -0.12
N ASN A 173 -15.55 -3.88 -1.25
CA ASN A 173 -14.35 -3.05 -1.44
C ASN A 173 -14.34 -1.85 -0.48
N TYR A 174 -15.47 -1.21 -0.24
CA TYR A 174 -15.57 -0.09 0.68
C TYR A 174 -15.32 -0.51 2.14
N ARG A 175 -15.85 -1.64 2.55
CA ARG A 175 -15.58 -2.23 3.88
C ARG A 175 -14.10 -2.59 4.03
N ALA A 176 -13.50 -3.18 3.02
CA ALA A 176 -12.08 -3.54 3.01
C ALA A 176 -11.18 -2.28 3.12
N LEU A 177 -11.51 -1.23 2.38
CA LEU A 177 -10.82 0.05 2.47
C LEU A 177 -10.92 0.66 3.88
N ALA A 178 -12.12 0.71 4.44
CA ALA A 178 -12.36 1.25 5.78
C ALA A 178 -11.61 0.43 6.85
N ARG A 179 -11.66 -0.90 6.76
CA ARG A 179 -10.97 -1.79 7.70
C ARG A 179 -9.45 -1.58 7.67
N GLY A 180 -8.88 -1.45 6.48
CA GLY A 180 -7.46 -1.12 6.31
C GLY A 180 -7.12 0.26 6.85
N TYR A 181 -7.94 1.26 6.57
CA TYR A 181 -7.78 2.63 7.06
C TYR A 181 -7.70 2.69 8.59
N ASP A 182 -8.58 1.98 9.29
CA ASP A 182 -8.59 1.92 10.75
C ASP A 182 -7.27 1.34 11.31
N ILE A 183 -6.75 0.28 10.70
CA ILE A 183 -5.46 -0.31 11.06
C ILE A 183 -4.33 0.71 10.89
N GLY A 184 -4.31 1.42 9.76
CA GLY A 184 -3.30 2.45 9.47
C GLY A 184 -3.35 3.62 10.46
N ARG A 185 -4.55 4.10 10.80
CA ARG A 185 -4.78 5.20 11.75
C ARG A 185 -4.32 4.88 13.16
N GLN A 186 -4.55 3.66 13.64
CA GLN A 186 -4.08 3.23 14.95
C GLN A 186 -2.56 3.34 15.07
N LYS A 187 -1.81 3.01 14.01
CA LYS A 187 -0.35 3.14 13.98
C LYS A 187 0.11 4.59 14.03
N GLN A 188 -0.58 5.50 13.38
CA GLN A 188 -0.29 6.93 13.41
C GLN A 188 -0.41 7.52 14.83
N GLY A 189 -1.47 7.14 15.56
CA GLY A 189 -1.72 7.56 16.95
C GLY A 189 -0.65 7.09 17.96
N VAL A 190 -0.04 5.95 17.71
CA VAL A 190 1.07 5.43 18.56
C VAL A 190 2.37 6.17 18.30
N SER A 191 2.62 6.63 17.07
CA SER A 191 3.85 7.37 16.72
C SER A 191 3.86 8.79 17.30
N SER A 192 2.70 9.47 17.33
CA SER A 192 2.58 10.83 17.86
C SER A 192 2.72 10.92 19.39
N LYS A 193 2.41 9.85 20.13
CA LYS A 193 2.57 9.80 21.60
C LYS A 193 4.02 9.58 22.08
N ARG A 194 4.92 9.14 21.19
CA ARG A 194 6.34 8.90 21.53
C ARG A 194 7.24 10.11 21.32
N THR A 195 6.74 11.21 20.75
CA THR A 195 7.53 12.42 20.48
C THR A 195 7.38 13.48 21.58
N ASN A 196 6.56 13.23 22.61
CA ASN A 196 6.30 14.14 23.73
C ASN A 196 6.83 13.58 25.08
N VAL A 197 8.02 12.96 25.09
CA VAL A 197 8.76 12.62 26.33
C VAL A 197 10.20 13.06 26.16
#